data_b51074a754d4c63dbbaf945b6c18d0ac
#
_entry.id   b51074a754d4c63dbbaf945b6c18d0ac
#
_cell.length_a   1.000
_cell.length_b   1.000
_cell.length_c   1.000
_cell.angle_alpha   90.00
_cell.angle_beta   90.00
_cell.angle_gamma   90.00
#
_symmetry.space_group_name_H-M   'P 1'
#
loop_
_entity.id
_entity.type
_entity.pdbx_description
1 polymer ?
#
loop_
_entity_poly.entity_id
_entity_poly.type
_entity_poly.pdbx_seq_one_letter_code
_entity_poly.pdbx_strand_id
1 'polypeptide(L)'
;MVPKHTRDISDIEEQIISLYARGMSTRDIHDQIKDIYGIELSADMVSKITDNIIPQIKEWQNRPLESLYTFVFMDAIHYKVREDGQIKSKAAYVVLGVNVDGFKDVLGIWIGENESSKFWLGVLNDLKNRGVKDVLVFCVDGLTGIKEAILAAYPGSEIQRCIIHQ
;
A
#
# COMPACT_ATOMS: atom_id res chain seq x y z
N MET A 1 12.94 -30.78 34.03
CA MET A 1 11.68 -30.94 33.26
C MET A 1 11.30 -29.56 32.75
N VAL A 2 11.61 -29.22 31.48
CA VAL A 2 11.31 -27.93 30.88
C VAL A 2 9.83 -27.92 30.50
N PRO A 3 9.03 -26.92 30.92
CA PRO A 3 7.63 -26.84 30.53
C PRO A 3 7.52 -26.76 29.00
N LYS A 4 6.75 -27.66 28.39
CA LYS A 4 6.33 -27.52 27.00
C LYS A 4 5.54 -26.20 26.90
N HIS A 5 6.13 -25.18 26.31
CA HIS A 5 5.39 -24.00 25.89
C HIS A 5 4.27 -24.48 24.94
N THR A 6 3.06 -24.41 25.41
CA THR A 6 1.86 -24.39 24.55
C THR A 6 1.99 -23.08 23.78
N ARG A 7 2.62 -23.13 22.59
CA ARG A 7 2.66 -21.99 21.67
C ARG A 7 1.22 -21.82 21.20
N ASP A 8 0.67 -20.66 21.50
CA ASP A 8 -0.68 -20.31 21.09
C ASP A 8 -0.69 -20.25 19.55
N ILE A 9 -1.76 -20.74 18.94
CA ILE A 9 -1.94 -20.71 17.47
C ILE A 9 -1.86 -19.25 16.98
N SER A 10 -2.31 -18.28 17.80
CA SER A 10 -2.21 -16.84 17.54
C SER A 10 -0.78 -16.36 17.30
N ASP A 11 0.22 -16.89 18.04
CA ASP A 11 1.63 -16.51 17.86
C ASP A 11 2.16 -16.94 16.48
N ILE A 12 1.68 -18.06 15.96
CA ILE A 12 2.07 -18.56 14.64
C ILE A 12 1.40 -17.74 13.53
N GLU A 13 0.15 -17.36 13.71
CA GLU A 13 -0.57 -16.50 12.77
C GLU A 13 0.11 -15.13 12.65
N GLU A 14 0.49 -14.51 13.77
CA GLU A 14 1.25 -13.25 13.79
C GLU A 14 2.60 -13.38 13.07
N GLN A 15 3.31 -14.51 13.27
CA GLN A 15 4.57 -14.76 12.57
C GLN A 15 4.36 -14.91 11.06
N ILE A 16 3.33 -15.62 10.62
CA ILE A 16 2.98 -15.76 9.20
C ILE A 16 2.71 -14.39 8.58
N ILE A 17 1.90 -13.57 9.23
CA ILE A 17 1.60 -12.21 8.78
C ILE A 17 2.88 -11.35 8.71
N SER A 18 3.75 -11.46 9.73
CA SER A 18 5.02 -10.73 9.76
C SER A 18 5.96 -11.14 8.61
N LEU A 19 6.06 -12.43 8.30
CA LEU A 19 6.87 -12.95 7.20
C LEU A 19 6.30 -12.51 5.84
N TYR A 20 4.98 -12.55 5.69
CA TYR A 20 4.28 -12.09 4.50
C TYR A 20 4.48 -10.59 4.26
N ALA A 21 4.38 -9.78 5.31
CA ALA A 21 4.63 -8.34 5.25
C ALA A 21 6.08 -7.98 4.86
N ARG A 22 7.03 -8.90 5.07
CA ARG A 22 8.42 -8.77 4.61
C ARG A 22 8.63 -9.21 3.16
N GLY A 23 7.57 -9.60 2.46
CA GLY A 23 7.59 -9.97 1.05
C GLY A 23 7.89 -11.44 0.78
N MET A 24 7.82 -12.32 1.78
CA MET A 24 7.97 -13.76 1.57
C MET A 24 6.76 -14.34 0.84
N SER A 25 7.00 -15.26 -0.10
CA SER A 25 5.90 -15.99 -0.74
C SER A 25 5.24 -16.96 0.23
N THR A 26 3.99 -17.34 -0.03
CA THR A 26 3.27 -18.34 0.80
C THR A 26 3.98 -19.67 0.90
N ARG A 27 4.76 -20.04 -0.13
CA ARG A 27 5.59 -21.27 -0.12
C ARG A 27 6.79 -21.11 0.81
N ASP A 28 7.51 -19.98 0.72
CA ASP A 28 8.67 -19.74 1.57
C ASP A 28 8.26 -19.66 3.06
N ILE A 29 7.08 -19.07 3.33
CA ILE A 29 6.50 -19.03 4.67
C ILE A 29 6.20 -20.44 5.19
N HIS A 30 5.60 -21.30 4.34
CA HIS A 30 5.37 -22.70 4.69
C HIS A 30 6.67 -23.39 5.11
N ASP A 31 7.71 -23.29 4.29
CA ASP A 31 9.00 -23.93 4.54
C ASP A 31 9.65 -23.39 5.81
N GLN A 32 9.62 -22.07 6.02
CA GLN A 32 10.15 -21.41 7.22
C GLN A 32 9.43 -21.84 8.51
N ILE A 33 8.11 -21.89 8.50
CA ILE A 33 7.31 -22.31 9.66
C ILE A 33 7.54 -23.79 9.96
N LYS A 34 7.66 -24.63 8.92
CA LYS A 34 7.99 -26.05 9.09
C LYS A 34 9.37 -26.24 9.73
N ASP A 35 10.37 -25.49 9.27
CA ASP A 35 11.75 -25.59 9.77
C ASP A 35 11.86 -25.13 11.23
N ILE A 36 11.18 -24.04 11.60
CA ILE A 36 11.30 -23.45 12.95
C ILE A 36 10.39 -24.17 13.97
N TYR A 37 9.17 -24.51 13.54
CA TYR A 37 8.13 -25.00 14.47
C TYR A 37 7.79 -26.47 14.29
N GLY A 38 8.25 -27.12 13.21
CA GLY A 38 7.91 -28.50 12.86
C GLY A 38 6.44 -28.68 12.47
N ILE A 39 5.75 -27.60 12.08
CA ILE A 39 4.33 -27.61 11.72
C ILE A 39 4.21 -27.55 10.20
N GLU A 40 3.45 -28.48 9.62
CA GLU A 40 3.10 -28.45 8.20
C GLU A 40 1.85 -27.59 7.99
N LEU A 41 2.02 -26.48 7.27
CA LEU A 41 0.93 -25.63 6.83
C LEU A 41 0.76 -25.80 5.32
N SER A 42 -0.47 -25.93 4.84
CA SER A 42 -0.69 -25.86 3.39
C SER A 42 -0.55 -24.41 2.89
N ALA A 43 -0.18 -24.22 1.62
CA ALA A 43 -0.15 -22.88 1.00
C ALA A 43 -1.51 -22.18 1.09
N ASP A 44 -2.61 -22.94 1.00
CA ASP A 44 -3.97 -22.41 1.18
C ASP A 44 -4.23 -21.91 2.60
N MET A 45 -3.65 -22.58 3.60
CA MET A 45 -3.79 -22.16 4.99
C MET A 45 -3.00 -20.86 5.26
N VAL A 46 -1.78 -20.76 4.72
CA VAL A 46 -1.01 -19.50 4.76
C VAL A 46 -1.77 -18.37 4.08
N SER A 47 -2.37 -18.65 2.91
CA SER A 47 -3.18 -17.66 2.17
C SER A 47 -4.37 -17.18 3.01
N LYS A 48 -5.12 -18.10 3.64
CA LYS A 48 -6.26 -17.73 4.50
C LYS A 48 -5.84 -16.89 5.70
N ILE A 49 -4.70 -17.20 6.32
CA ILE A 49 -4.17 -16.42 7.45
C ILE A 49 -3.78 -15.02 6.98
N THR A 50 -3.12 -14.89 5.83
CA THR A 50 -2.76 -13.57 5.29
C THR A 50 -3.99 -12.76 4.84
N ASP A 51 -5.07 -13.42 4.42
CA ASP A 51 -6.33 -12.75 4.08
C ASP A 51 -7.01 -12.10 5.30
N ASN A 52 -6.73 -12.58 6.52
CA ASN A 52 -7.25 -11.99 7.76
C ASN A 52 -6.77 -10.55 8.00
N ILE A 53 -5.69 -10.11 7.33
CA ILE A 53 -5.21 -8.73 7.42
C ILE A 53 -6.01 -7.76 6.52
N ILE A 54 -6.77 -8.26 5.54
CA ILE A 54 -7.49 -7.42 4.57
C ILE A 54 -8.45 -6.42 5.23
N PRO A 55 -9.23 -6.77 6.27
CA PRO A 55 -10.07 -5.79 6.97
C PRO A 55 -9.26 -4.64 7.58
N GLN A 56 -8.11 -4.94 8.19
CA GLN A 56 -7.22 -3.94 8.80
C GLN A 56 -6.59 -3.02 7.72
N ILE A 57 -6.21 -3.59 6.56
CA ILE A 57 -5.72 -2.81 5.43
C ILE A 57 -6.80 -1.86 4.92
N LYS A 58 -8.06 -2.33 4.82
CA LYS A 58 -9.19 -1.49 4.40
C LYS A 58 -9.47 -0.38 5.40
N GLU A 59 -9.44 -0.66 6.69
CA GLU A 59 -9.59 0.34 7.75
C GLU A 59 -8.48 1.38 7.68
N TRP A 60 -7.22 0.94 7.56
CA TRP A 60 -6.08 1.83 7.38
C TRP A 60 -6.22 2.70 6.12
N GLN A 61 -6.59 2.11 4.98
CA GLN A 61 -6.78 2.83 3.72
C GLN A 61 -7.88 3.89 3.80
N ASN A 62 -8.93 3.65 4.60
CA ASN A 62 -10.08 4.55 4.74
C ASN A 62 -9.99 5.47 5.96
N ARG A 63 -8.89 5.44 6.71
CA ARG A 63 -8.74 6.27 7.91
C ARG A 63 -8.82 7.76 7.58
N PRO A 64 -9.31 8.61 8.50
CA PRO A 64 -9.23 10.06 8.38
C PRO A 64 -7.78 10.53 8.22
N LEU A 65 -7.59 11.57 7.42
CA LEU A 65 -6.30 12.19 7.16
C LEU A 65 -6.29 13.62 7.71
N GLU A 66 -5.10 14.20 7.84
CA GLU A 66 -4.95 15.60 8.21
C GLU A 66 -5.51 16.52 7.12
N SER A 67 -5.92 17.72 7.51
CA SER A 67 -6.56 18.66 6.58
C SER A 67 -5.59 19.34 5.64
N LEU A 68 -4.29 19.42 6.00
CA LEU A 68 -3.25 20.10 5.26
C LEU A 68 -1.97 19.29 5.20
N TYR A 69 -1.42 19.13 4.00
CA TYR A 69 -0.09 18.59 3.76
C TYR A 69 0.78 19.61 3.03
N THR A 70 2.03 19.77 3.46
CA THR A 70 3.00 20.66 2.81
C THR A 70 3.49 20.06 1.49
N PHE A 71 3.76 18.76 1.48
CA PHE A 71 4.16 18.02 0.29
C PHE A 71 3.35 16.73 0.18
N VAL A 72 2.96 16.39 -1.04
CA VAL A 72 2.41 15.08 -1.37
C VAL A 72 3.20 14.51 -2.54
N PHE A 73 3.81 13.35 -2.31
CA PHE A 73 4.55 12.59 -3.32
C PHE A 73 3.66 11.49 -3.87
N MET A 74 3.66 11.33 -5.18
CA MET A 74 2.92 10.26 -5.87
C MET A 74 3.87 9.51 -6.79
N ASP A 75 3.98 8.22 -6.56
CA ASP A 75 4.90 7.33 -7.27
C ASP A 75 4.22 6.02 -7.66
N ALA A 76 4.71 5.37 -8.71
CA ALA A 76 4.18 4.13 -9.24
C ALA A 76 5.21 3.00 -9.16
N ILE A 77 4.85 1.90 -8.50
CA ILE A 77 5.63 0.66 -8.47
C ILE A 77 4.99 -0.32 -9.45
N HIS A 78 5.66 -0.58 -10.57
CA HIS A 78 5.17 -1.51 -11.59
C HIS A 78 5.58 -2.94 -11.24
N TYR A 79 4.63 -3.87 -11.35
CA TYR A 79 4.85 -5.29 -11.09
C TYR A 79 4.03 -6.17 -12.02
N LYS A 80 4.43 -7.44 -12.12
CA LYS A 80 3.75 -8.42 -12.96
C LYS A 80 3.02 -9.44 -12.09
N VAL A 81 1.76 -9.68 -12.40
CA VAL A 81 0.94 -10.73 -11.76
C VAL A 81 0.53 -11.76 -12.79
N ARG A 82 0.38 -13.00 -12.37
CA ARG A 82 -0.23 -14.04 -13.19
C ARG A 82 -1.70 -14.16 -12.81
N GLU A 83 -2.57 -13.84 -13.75
CA GLU A 83 -4.03 -13.84 -13.58
C GLU A 83 -4.65 -14.55 -14.78
N ASP A 84 -5.49 -15.55 -14.53
CA ASP A 84 -6.13 -16.39 -15.57
C ASP A 84 -5.13 -17.02 -16.57
N GLY A 85 -3.96 -17.43 -16.08
CA GLY A 85 -2.91 -18.03 -16.89
C GLY A 85 -2.08 -17.04 -17.72
N GLN A 86 -2.42 -15.75 -17.72
CA GLN A 86 -1.73 -14.68 -18.43
C GLN A 86 -0.91 -13.82 -17.48
N ILE A 87 0.21 -13.27 -17.97
CA ILE A 87 1.00 -12.30 -17.23
C ILE A 87 0.46 -10.91 -17.56
N LYS A 88 -0.10 -10.25 -16.53
CA LYS A 88 -0.59 -8.86 -16.61
C LYS A 88 0.38 -7.93 -15.87
N SER A 89 0.65 -6.76 -16.45
CA SER A 89 1.35 -5.68 -15.76
C SER A 89 0.36 -4.86 -14.96
N LYS A 90 0.64 -4.66 -13.66
CA LYS A 90 -0.14 -3.78 -12.78
C LYS A 90 0.79 -2.76 -12.14
N ALA A 91 0.23 -1.68 -11.64
CA ALA A 91 0.97 -0.69 -10.87
C ALA A 91 0.32 -0.50 -9.50
N ALA A 92 1.15 -0.39 -8.47
CA ALA A 92 0.76 0.07 -7.16
C ALA A 92 1.19 1.55 -7.03
N TYR A 93 0.22 2.42 -6.89
CA TYR A 93 0.41 3.86 -6.75
C TYR A 93 0.45 4.20 -5.28
N VAL A 94 1.60 4.66 -4.81
CA VAL A 94 1.84 5.03 -3.41
C VAL A 94 1.74 6.55 -3.29
N VAL A 95 0.92 7.02 -2.37
CA VAL A 95 0.80 8.44 -2.06
C VAL A 95 1.32 8.68 -0.65
N LEU A 96 2.36 9.49 -0.54
CA LEU A 96 3.03 9.85 0.71
C LEU A 96 2.85 11.35 0.97
N GLY A 97 2.33 11.71 2.14
CA GLY A 97 2.20 13.09 2.58
C GLY A 97 3.27 13.46 3.60
N VAL A 98 3.63 14.74 3.60
CA VAL A 98 4.42 15.39 4.66
C VAL A 98 3.53 16.46 5.28
N ASN A 99 3.25 16.35 6.57
CA ASN A 99 2.41 17.31 7.27
C ASN A 99 3.19 18.59 7.62
N VAL A 100 2.53 19.55 8.28
CA VAL A 100 3.12 20.85 8.66
C VAL A 100 4.25 20.71 9.67
N ASP A 101 4.28 19.65 10.45
CA ASP A 101 5.33 19.36 11.43
C ASP A 101 6.52 18.59 10.82
N GLY A 102 6.47 18.28 9.51
CA GLY A 102 7.51 17.56 8.79
C GLY A 102 7.42 16.03 8.91
N PHE A 103 6.40 15.46 9.53
CA PHE A 103 6.22 14.01 9.61
C PHE A 103 5.69 13.46 8.29
N LYS A 104 6.26 12.30 7.91
CA LYS A 104 5.84 11.55 6.72
C LYS A 104 4.79 10.52 7.08
N ASP A 105 3.74 10.45 6.28
CA ASP A 105 2.69 9.43 6.38
C ASP A 105 2.34 8.88 4.99
N VAL A 106 2.13 7.57 4.89
CA VAL A 106 1.61 6.95 3.68
C VAL A 106 0.10 7.16 3.65
N LEU A 107 -0.39 8.05 2.80
CA LEU A 107 -1.79 8.43 2.75
C LEU A 107 -2.68 7.32 2.17
N GLY A 108 -2.10 6.48 1.31
CA GLY A 108 -2.79 5.32 0.76
C GLY A 108 -2.00 4.67 -0.37
N ILE A 109 -2.53 3.51 -0.78
CA ILE A 109 -2.00 2.72 -1.91
C ILE A 109 -3.19 2.34 -2.79
N TRP A 110 -3.10 2.63 -4.09
CA TRP A 110 -4.11 2.27 -5.09
C TRP A 110 -3.50 1.34 -6.13
N ILE A 111 -4.26 0.37 -6.58
CA ILE A 111 -3.82 -0.57 -7.61
C ILE A 111 -4.60 -0.27 -8.88
N GLY A 112 -3.90 -0.14 -9.99
CA GLY A 112 -4.48 0.10 -11.30
C GLY A 112 -3.69 -0.54 -12.43
N GLU A 113 -4.35 -0.71 -13.56
CA GLU A 113 -3.74 -1.23 -14.79
C GLU A 113 -3.34 -0.11 -15.75
N ASN A 114 -4.05 1.02 -15.70
CA ASN A 114 -3.84 2.14 -16.59
C ASN A 114 -3.88 3.47 -15.85
N GLU A 115 -2.89 4.30 -16.14
CA GLU A 115 -2.85 5.69 -15.72
C GLU A 115 -3.77 6.54 -16.60
N SER A 116 -4.60 7.35 -15.97
CA SER A 116 -5.45 8.31 -16.65
C SER A 116 -5.82 9.45 -15.70
N SER A 117 -6.18 10.61 -16.25
CA SER A 117 -6.69 11.72 -15.44
C SER A 117 -7.92 11.35 -14.61
N LYS A 118 -8.78 10.47 -15.12
CA LYS A 118 -9.95 9.93 -14.38
C LYS A 118 -9.52 9.09 -13.18
N PHE A 119 -8.51 8.22 -13.34
CA PHE A 119 -7.97 7.42 -12.25
C PHE A 119 -7.40 8.31 -11.15
N TRP A 120 -6.55 9.27 -11.52
CA TRP A 120 -5.94 10.21 -10.58
C TRP A 120 -6.95 11.11 -9.88
N LEU A 121 -7.98 11.56 -10.60
CA LEU A 121 -9.07 12.32 -10.00
C LEU A 121 -9.81 11.49 -8.94
N GLY A 122 -9.98 10.18 -9.18
CA GLY A 122 -10.52 9.25 -8.18
C GLY A 122 -9.66 9.19 -6.92
N VAL A 123 -8.34 9.04 -7.07
CA VAL A 123 -7.37 9.03 -5.95
C VAL A 123 -7.42 10.35 -5.17
N LEU A 124 -7.38 11.50 -5.85
CA LEU A 124 -7.41 12.81 -5.21
C LEU A 124 -8.74 13.11 -4.51
N ASN A 125 -9.85 12.67 -5.08
CA ASN A 125 -11.16 12.77 -4.43
C ASN A 125 -11.27 11.88 -3.19
N ASP A 126 -10.65 10.69 -3.20
CA ASP A 126 -10.55 9.85 -2.02
C ASP A 126 -9.80 10.54 -0.88
N LEU A 127 -8.66 11.17 -1.17
CA LEU A 127 -7.94 11.99 -0.19
C LEU A 127 -8.82 13.11 0.38
N LYS A 128 -9.59 13.82 -0.46
CA LYS A 128 -10.56 14.84 -0.01
C LYS A 128 -11.63 14.27 0.90
N ASN A 129 -12.22 13.15 0.52
CA ASN A 129 -13.28 12.49 1.30
C ASN A 129 -12.77 12.04 2.68
N ARG A 130 -11.48 11.75 2.78
CA ARG A 130 -10.81 11.37 4.02
C ARG A 130 -10.29 12.57 4.83
N GLY A 131 -10.52 13.80 4.37
CA GLY A 131 -10.29 15.02 5.14
C GLY A 131 -9.23 15.97 4.61
N VAL A 132 -8.45 15.61 3.56
CA VAL A 132 -7.41 16.48 2.99
C VAL A 132 -8.08 17.65 2.26
N LYS A 133 -8.01 18.84 2.83
CA LYS A 133 -8.60 20.05 2.27
C LYS A 133 -7.63 20.79 1.36
N ASP A 134 -6.33 20.76 1.72
CA ASP A 134 -5.31 21.50 1.00
C ASP A 134 -3.98 20.75 0.95
N VAL A 135 -3.24 20.96 -0.14
CA VAL A 135 -1.88 20.46 -0.35
C VAL A 135 -1.08 21.59 -0.99
N LEU A 136 0.05 21.98 -0.39
CA LEU A 136 0.83 23.09 -0.93
C LEU A 136 1.57 22.68 -2.21
N VAL A 137 2.26 21.53 -2.19
CA VAL A 137 3.06 21.07 -3.33
C VAL A 137 2.81 19.59 -3.59
N PHE A 138 2.45 19.26 -4.82
CA PHE A 138 2.48 17.90 -5.33
C PHE A 138 3.80 17.61 -6.04
N CYS A 139 4.53 16.60 -5.57
CA CYS A 139 5.73 16.08 -6.21
C CYS A 139 5.37 14.82 -6.97
N VAL A 140 5.30 14.91 -8.30
CA VAL A 140 4.84 13.81 -9.15
C VAL A 140 5.87 13.45 -10.21
N ASP A 141 5.98 12.17 -10.53
CA ASP A 141 6.67 11.73 -11.71
C ASP A 141 5.82 11.96 -12.98
N GLY A 142 6.34 11.65 -14.15
CA GLY A 142 5.69 11.83 -15.45
C GLY A 142 4.42 10.99 -15.67
N LEU A 143 3.62 10.76 -14.62
CA LEU A 143 2.39 9.97 -14.63
C LEU A 143 1.34 10.59 -15.56
N THR A 144 0.78 9.78 -16.45
CA THR A 144 -0.16 10.25 -17.48
C THR A 144 -1.45 10.80 -16.87
N GLY A 145 -1.79 12.06 -17.16
CA GLY A 145 -3.03 12.72 -16.73
C GLY A 145 -3.05 13.19 -15.27
N ILE A 146 -1.93 13.08 -14.54
CA ILE A 146 -1.87 13.48 -13.12
C ILE A 146 -2.01 15.00 -12.95
N LYS A 147 -1.40 15.80 -13.83
CA LYS A 147 -1.44 17.25 -13.75
C LYS A 147 -2.86 17.80 -13.87
N GLU A 148 -3.60 17.31 -14.86
CA GLU A 148 -4.98 17.69 -15.10
C GLU A 148 -5.87 17.35 -13.89
N ALA A 149 -5.63 16.18 -13.29
CA ALA A 149 -6.36 15.75 -12.11
C ALA A 149 -6.04 16.64 -10.89
N ILE A 150 -4.76 17.00 -10.67
CA ILE A 150 -4.36 17.88 -9.57
C ILE A 150 -5.00 19.27 -9.75
N LEU A 151 -4.90 19.86 -10.93
CA LEU A 151 -5.49 21.17 -11.20
C LEU A 151 -7.00 21.18 -10.99
N ALA A 152 -7.69 20.09 -11.31
CA ALA A 152 -9.12 19.95 -11.08
C ALA A 152 -9.48 19.76 -9.60
N ALA A 153 -8.70 18.95 -8.86
CA ALA A 153 -8.98 18.62 -7.46
C ALA A 153 -8.43 19.68 -6.48
N TYR A 154 -7.23 20.16 -6.71
CA TYR A 154 -6.50 21.10 -5.84
C TYR A 154 -5.94 22.28 -6.66
N PRO A 155 -6.77 23.21 -7.12
CA PRO A 155 -6.35 24.27 -8.04
C PRO A 155 -5.37 25.27 -7.43
N GLY A 156 -5.24 25.30 -6.09
CA GLY A 156 -4.29 26.17 -5.37
C GLY A 156 -2.92 25.53 -5.14
N SER A 157 -2.73 24.29 -5.52
CA SER A 157 -1.48 23.57 -5.27
C SER A 157 -0.44 23.83 -6.36
N GLU A 158 0.83 23.90 -5.96
CA GLU A 158 1.97 23.88 -6.89
C GLU A 158 2.28 22.44 -7.31
N ILE A 159 2.77 22.26 -8.54
CA ILE A 159 3.17 20.94 -9.07
C ILE A 159 4.66 20.97 -9.38
N GLN A 160 5.41 20.16 -8.63
CA GLN A 160 6.84 19.94 -8.82
C GLN A 160 7.08 18.59 -9.49
N ARG A 161 7.87 18.56 -10.57
CA ARG A 161 8.38 17.26 -11.09
C ARG A 161 9.33 16.62 -10.10
N CYS A 162 9.22 15.32 -9.93
CA CYS A 162 10.14 14.54 -9.12
C CYS A 162 11.56 14.65 -9.69
N ILE A 163 12.50 15.13 -8.87
CA ILE A 163 13.90 15.38 -9.31
C ILE A 163 14.64 14.05 -9.49
N ILE A 164 14.19 12.99 -8.83
CA ILE A 164 14.85 11.66 -8.83
C ILE A 164 14.60 10.92 -10.15
N HIS A 165 13.50 11.22 -10.85
CA HIS A 165 13.05 10.56 -12.08
C HIS A 165 13.10 11.49 -13.30
N GLN A 166 14.07 12.42 -13.36
CA GLN A 166 14.34 13.24 -14.54
C GLN A 166 15.29 12.56 -15.50
#